data_603df0f4edda3ecb4668f87f5b1a4c1c
#
_entry.id   603df0f4edda3ecb4668f87f5b1a4c1c
#
_cell.length_a   1.000
_cell.length_b   1.000
_cell.length_c   1.000
_cell.angle_alpha   90.00
_cell.angle_beta   90.00
_cell.angle_gamma   90.00
#
_symmetry.space_group_name_H-M   'P 1'
#
loop_
_entity.id
_entity.type
_entity.pdbx_description
1 polymer ?
#
loop_
_entity_poly.entity_id
_entity_poly.type
_entity_poly.pdbx_seq_one_letter_code
_entity_poly.pdbx_strand_id
1 'polypeptide(L)'
;TGMATIKEIKNSLKYLSNPEVVIMHCVSEYPLPEKNANLLAIKVLQKNFPKNQIGYSDHTIGVVASLTAVALGATVIEKHFTLNKKLEGTDHILSADSMDLKQISSEVKKISSLLGMEVKKPTKNENKIKSFMRKRFII
;
A
#
# COMPACT_ATOMS: atom_id res chain seq x y z
N THR A 1 4.73 -8.86 -9.76
CA THR A 1 5.64 -8.38 -10.84
C THR A 1 7.10 -8.61 -10.49
N GLY A 2 7.44 -8.94 -9.24
CA GLY A 2 8.76 -9.38 -8.81
C GLY A 2 9.92 -8.66 -9.50
N MET A 3 10.80 -9.40 -10.14
CA MET A 3 11.99 -8.90 -10.85
C MET A 3 11.69 -8.22 -12.21
N ALA A 4 10.41 -8.00 -12.56
CA ALA A 4 10.04 -7.53 -13.89
C ALA A 4 10.16 -6.00 -14.04
N THR A 5 10.59 -5.58 -15.23
CA THR A 5 10.53 -4.18 -15.68
C THR A 5 9.12 -3.82 -16.19
N ILE A 6 8.82 -2.52 -16.29
CA ILE A 6 7.54 -2.03 -16.87
C ILE A 6 7.31 -2.58 -18.29
N LYS A 7 8.38 -2.71 -19.10
CA LYS A 7 8.29 -3.27 -20.44
C LYS A 7 7.85 -4.73 -20.44
N GLU A 8 8.42 -5.53 -19.56
CA GLU A 8 8.07 -6.94 -19.39
C GLU A 8 6.64 -7.11 -18.89
N ILE A 9 6.21 -6.31 -17.90
CA ILE A 9 4.82 -6.32 -17.42
C ILE A 9 3.85 -6.00 -18.57
N LYS A 10 4.13 -4.94 -19.37
CA LYS A 10 3.31 -4.59 -20.53
C LYS A 10 3.24 -5.72 -21.57
N ASN A 11 4.34 -6.42 -21.78
CA ASN A 11 4.35 -7.56 -22.70
C ASN A 11 3.55 -8.75 -22.15
N SER A 12 3.72 -9.11 -20.88
CA SER A 12 3.00 -10.21 -20.25
C SER A 12 1.48 -10.00 -20.26
N LEU A 13 1.02 -8.77 -20.02
CA LEU A 13 -0.41 -8.44 -20.05
C LEU A 13 -1.08 -8.69 -21.41
N LYS A 14 -0.33 -8.68 -22.53
CA LYS A 14 -0.87 -8.98 -23.86
C LYS A 14 -1.35 -10.43 -24.01
N TYR A 15 -0.85 -11.33 -23.20
CA TYR A 15 -1.17 -12.77 -23.21
C TYR A 15 -2.28 -13.14 -22.22
N LEU A 16 -2.74 -12.18 -21.41
CA LEU A 16 -3.84 -12.39 -20.46
C LEU A 16 -5.15 -12.00 -21.11
N SER A 17 -6.07 -12.97 -21.23
CA SER A 17 -7.42 -12.75 -21.78
C SER A 17 -8.40 -12.15 -20.77
N ASN A 18 -8.10 -12.23 -19.46
CA ASN A 18 -8.97 -11.66 -18.43
C ASN A 18 -8.73 -10.14 -18.32
N PRO A 19 -9.77 -9.29 -18.45
CA PRO A 19 -9.65 -7.84 -18.28
C PRO A 19 -9.45 -7.42 -16.81
N GLU A 20 -9.83 -8.28 -15.85
CA GLU A 20 -9.75 -7.99 -14.41
C GLU A 20 -8.41 -8.49 -13.82
N VAL A 21 -7.32 -7.84 -14.22
CA VAL A 21 -5.97 -8.15 -13.73
C VAL A 21 -5.55 -7.13 -12.68
N VAL A 22 -5.18 -7.61 -11.49
CA VAL A 22 -4.49 -6.83 -10.47
C VAL A 22 -2.98 -6.94 -10.70
N ILE A 23 -2.29 -5.81 -10.79
CA ILE A 23 -0.83 -5.78 -10.94
C ILE A 23 -0.21 -5.56 -9.57
N MET A 24 0.51 -6.57 -9.06
CA MET A 24 1.13 -6.50 -7.74
C MET A 24 2.57 -5.98 -7.84
N HIS A 25 2.89 -4.85 -7.18
CA HIS A 25 4.29 -4.55 -6.87
C HIS A 25 4.82 -5.63 -5.94
N CYS A 26 6.00 -6.12 -6.22
CA CYS A 26 6.64 -7.19 -5.44
C CYS A 26 8.15 -7.05 -5.55
N VAL A 27 8.88 -7.41 -4.51
CA VAL A 27 10.33 -7.63 -4.54
C VAL A 27 10.60 -9.07 -4.09
N SER A 28 11.25 -9.85 -4.96
CA SER A 28 11.49 -11.29 -4.74
C SER A 28 12.74 -11.49 -3.85
N GLU A 29 12.66 -11.04 -2.61
CA GLU A 29 13.67 -11.19 -1.56
C GLU A 29 12.97 -11.60 -0.26
N TYR A 30 13.45 -12.63 0.46
CA TYR A 30 12.75 -13.32 1.56
C TYR A 30 13.70 -13.58 2.75
N PRO A 31 13.58 -12.89 3.90
CA PRO A 31 12.76 -11.71 4.12
C PRO A 31 13.30 -10.49 3.34
N LEU A 32 12.41 -9.58 2.99
CA LEU A 32 12.76 -8.34 2.28
C LEU A 32 13.20 -7.27 3.30
N PRO A 33 14.44 -6.75 3.22
CA PRO A 33 14.84 -5.59 4.01
C PRO A 33 14.01 -4.35 3.62
N GLU A 34 13.56 -3.58 4.60
CA GLU A 34 12.67 -2.42 4.37
C GLU A 34 13.24 -1.42 3.35
N LYS A 35 14.55 -1.16 3.38
CA LYS A 35 15.24 -0.26 2.44
C LYS A 35 15.12 -0.68 0.97
N ASN A 36 14.84 -1.96 0.70
CA ASN A 36 14.71 -2.53 -0.64
C ASN A 36 13.25 -2.63 -1.09
N ALA A 37 12.27 -2.34 -0.23
CA ALA A 37 10.84 -2.50 -0.56
C ALA A 37 10.36 -1.59 -1.70
N ASN A 38 10.99 -0.44 -1.90
CA ASN A 38 10.74 0.49 -3.01
C ASN A 38 9.24 0.76 -3.27
N LEU A 39 8.47 1.05 -2.23
CA LEU A 39 7.01 1.18 -2.32
C LEU A 39 6.55 2.31 -3.26
N LEU A 40 7.41 3.27 -3.58
CA LEU A 40 7.09 4.30 -4.59
C LEU A 40 6.87 3.71 -5.99
N ALA A 41 7.34 2.48 -6.26
CA ALA A 41 7.03 1.76 -7.50
C ALA A 41 5.51 1.54 -7.69
N ILE A 42 4.71 1.52 -6.63
CA ILE A 42 3.23 1.50 -6.69
C ILE A 42 2.71 2.69 -7.50
N LYS A 43 3.24 3.90 -7.26
CA LYS A 43 2.88 5.10 -8.03
C LYS A 43 3.28 5.01 -9.50
N VAL A 44 4.43 4.38 -9.77
CA VAL A 44 4.90 4.14 -11.15
C VAL A 44 3.97 3.16 -11.87
N LEU A 45 3.54 2.09 -11.18
CA LEU A 45 2.58 1.14 -11.73
C LEU A 45 1.23 1.81 -12.01
N GLN A 46 0.68 2.58 -11.07
CA GLN A 46 -0.57 3.33 -11.25
C GLN A 46 -0.53 4.22 -12.49
N LYS A 47 0.58 4.94 -12.68
CA LYS A 47 0.77 5.82 -13.86
C LYS A 47 0.85 5.04 -15.17
N ASN A 48 1.51 3.87 -15.19
CA ASN A 48 1.71 3.07 -16.40
C ASN A 48 0.53 2.16 -16.74
N PHE A 49 -0.32 1.84 -15.76
CA PHE A 49 -1.45 0.91 -15.90
C PHE A 49 -2.74 1.49 -15.28
N PRO A 50 -3.22 2.65 -15.79
CA PRO A 50 -4.32 3.39 -15.16
C PRO A 50 -5.67 2.65 -15.20
N LYS A 51 -5.79 1.58 -15.97
CA LYS A 51 -7.00 0.74 -16.08
C LYS A 51 -6.97 -0.47 -15.15
N ASN A 52 -5.83 -0.76 -14.52
CA ASN A 52 -5.66 -1.91 -13.65
C ASN A 52 -5.67 -1.50 -12.18
N GLN A 53 -6.17 -2.37 -11.33
CA GLN A 53 -5.93 -2.28 -9.90
C GLN A 53 -4.45 -2.56 -9.62
N ILE A 54 -3.88 -1.81 -8.70
CA ILE A 54 -2.48 -1.99 -8.26
C ILE A 54 -2.49 -2.50 -6.82
N GLY A 55 -1.76 -3.58 -6.60
CA GLY A 55 -1.58 -4.17 -5.28
C GLY A 55 -0.11 -4.20 -4.85
N TYR A 56 0.12 -4.76 -3.68
CA TYR A 56 1.46 -5.00 -3.12
C TYR A 56 1.55 -6.40 -2.54
N SER A 57 2.56 -7.16 -2.97
CA SER A 57 2.94 -8.45 -2.41
C SER A 57 4.13 -8.23 -1.46
N ASP A 58 3.87 -8.37 -0.17
CA ASP A 58 4.73 -7.94 0.93
C ASP A 58 5.55 -9.09 1.51
N HIS A 59 6.87 -9.00 1.39
CA HIS A 59 7.85 -9.94 1.96
C HIS A 59 8.67 -9.32 3.10
N THR A 60 8.30 -8.13 3.58
CA THR A 60 8.94 -7.51 4.75
C THR A 60 8.47 -8.17 6.05
N ILE A 61 9.23 -7.99 7.13
CA ILE A 61 8.79 -8.39 8.47
C ILE A 61 7.83 -7.33 9.03
N GLY A 62 6.72 -7.77 9.64
CA GLY A 62 5.73 -6.89 10.25
C GLY A 62 4.70 -6.35 9.25
N VAL A 63 4.03 -5.24 9.58
CA VAL A 63 2.85 -4.74 8.87
C VAL A 63 3.03 -3.35 8.23
N VAL A 64 4.13 -2.67 8.53
CA VAL A 64 4.35 -1.26 8.15
C VAL A 64 4.36 -1.09 6.64
N ALA A 65 5.05 -1.98 5.90
CA ALA A 65 5.11 -1.89 4.44
C ALA A 65 3.74 -2.09 3.80
N SER A 66 2.95 -3.06 4.27
CA SER A 66 1.56 -3.27 3.82
C SER A 66 0.70 -2.03 4.03
N LEU A 67 0.74 -1.41 5.23
CA LEU A 67 -0.03 -0.21 5.55
C LEU A 67 0.43 1.00 4.71
N THR A 68 1.73 1.14 4.51
CA THR A 68 2.31 2.19 3.66
C THR A 68 1.89 2.01 2.20
N ALA A 69 1.88 0.76 1.69
CA ALA A 69 1.40 0.47 0.35
C ALA A 69 -0.07 0.89 0.14
N VAL A 70 -0.94 0.63 1.14
CA VAL A 70 -2.34 1.11 1.12
C VAL A 70 -2.40 2.64 1.09
N ALA A 71 -1.60 3.32 1.91
CA ALA A 71 -1.53 4.79 1.91
C ALA A 71 -1.04 5.35 0.55
N LEU A 72 -0.22 4.60 -0.18
CA LEU A 72 0.20 4.91 -1.54
C LEU A 72 -0.82 4.52 -2.61
N GLY A 73 -1.96 3.93 -2.22
CA GLY A 73 -3.07 3.61 -3.11
C GLY A 73 -3.05 2.19 -3.66
N ALA A 74 -2.35 1.25 -3.02
CA ALA A 74 -2.54 -0.17 -3.28
C ALA A 74 -3.94 -0.59 -2.83
N THR A 75 -4.67 -1.30 -3.69
CA THR A 75 -6.03 -1.77 -3.42
C THR A 75 -6.09 -3.23 -2.99
N VAL A 76 -5.02 -3.97 -3.21
CA VAL A 76 -4.86 -5.38 -2.82
C VAL A 76 -3.53 -5.54 -2.09
N ILE A 77 -3.55 -6.24 -0.97
CA ILE A 77 -2.35 -6.63 -0.22
C ILE A 77 -2.28 -8.16 -0.19
N GLU A 78 -1.14 -8.69 -0.57
CA GLU A 78 -0.78 -10.08 -0.44
C GLU A 78 0.36 -10.22 0.56
N LYS A 79 0.25 -11.16 1.48
CA LYS A 79 1.30 -11.43 2.47
C LYS A 79 1.26 -12.89 2.89
N HIS A 80 2.42 -13.49 3.04
CA HIS A 80 2.55 -14.82 3.63
C HIS A 80 1.85 -14.88 4.98
N PHE A 81 1.21 -16.02 5.29
CA PHE A 81 0.52 -16.24 6.55
C PHE A 81 1.08 -17.44 7.29
N THR A 82 1.19 -17.33 8.61
CA THR A 82 1.59 -18.44 9.49
C THR A 82 0.78 -18.47 10.78
N LEU A 83 0.62 -19.64 11.34
CA LEU A 83 0.06 -19.79 12.68
C LEU A 83 1.08 -19.47 13.77
N ASN A 84 2.38 -19.60 13.49
CA ASN A 84 3.45 -19.29 14.43
C ASN A 84 4.75 -18.93 13.68
N LYS A 85 5.23 -17.71 13.89
CA LYS A 85 6.47 -17.19 13.28
C LYS A 85 7.75 -17.91 13.70
N LYS A 86 7.68 -18.74 14.75
CA LYS A 86 8.81 -19.53 15.26
C LYS A 86 8.89 -20.94 14.68
N LEU A 87 7.99 -21.32 13.78
CA LEU A 87 8.06 -22.60 13.08
C LEU A 87 9.33 -22.67 12.23
N GLU A 88 9.83 -23.87 12.03
CA GLU A 88 10.95 -24.12 11.12
C GLU A 88 10.53 -23.85 9.67
N GLY A 89 11.39 -23.15 8.95
CA GLY A 89 11.17 -22.75 7.55
C GLY A 89 11.55 -21.30 7.30
N THR A 90 11.81 -20.98 6.04
CA THR A 90 12.36 -19.66 5.64
C THR A 90 11.33 -18.54 5.76
N ASP A 91 10.05 -18.83 5.52
CA ASP A 91 9.03 -17.80 5.32
C ASP A 91 8.18 -17.48 6.55
N HIS A 92 8.28 -18.32 7.60
CA HIS A 92 7.49 -18.08 8.82
C HIS A 92 7.81 -16.76 9.51
N ILE A 93 9.07 -16.32 9.51
CA ILE A 93 9.51 -15.11 10.17
C ILE A 93 8.94 -13.84 9.51
N LEU A 94 8.79 -13.83 8.18
CA LEU A 94 8.25 -12.69 7.43
C LEU A 94 6.72 -12.75 7.29
N SER A 95 6.12 -13.90 7.58
CA SER A 95 4.68 -14.11 7.48
C SER A 95 3.90 -13.29 8.50
N ALA A 96 2.71 -12.86 8.12
CA ALA A 96 1.73 -12.35 9.06
C ALA A 96 1.15 -13.48 9.90
N ASP A 97 0.91 -13.25 11.16
CA ASP A 97 0.07 -14.09 11.99
C ASP A 97 -1.36 -13.50 12.12
N SER A 98 -2.21 -14.13 12.92
CA SER A 98 -3.58 -13.67 13.12
C SER A 98 -3.67 -12.26 13.73
N MET A 99 -2.68 -11.87 14.54
CA MET A 99 -2.64 -10.53 15.15
C MET A 99 -2.24 -9.47 14.11
N ASP A 100 -1.23 -9.77 13.28
CA ASP A 100 -0.83 -8.90 12.18
C ASP A 100 -1.98 -8.68 11.19
N LEU A 101 -2.70 -9.73 10.78
CA LEU A 101 -3.86 -9.60 9.89
C LEU A 101 -4.97 -8.76 10.50
N LYS A 102 -5.24 -8.95 11.79
CA LYS A 102 -6.21 -8.12 12.53
C LYS A 102 -5.78 -6.66 12.56
N GLN A 103 -4.48 -6.39 12.79
CA GLN A 103 -3.92 -5.05 12.78
C GLN A 103 -4.03 -4.44 11.38
N ILE A 104 -3.57 -5.12 10.32
CA ILE A 104 -3.69 -4.64 8.93
C ILE A 104 -5.16 -4.29 8.64
N SER A 105 -6.09 -5.20 8.89
CA SER A 105 -7.52 -4.99 8.61
C SER A 105 -8.10 -3.77 9.34
N SER A 106 -7.72 -3.54 10.61
CA SER A 106 -8.20 -2.39 11.37
C SER A 106 -7.58 -1.08 10.90
N GLU A 107 -6.27 -1.07 10.63
CA GLU A 107 -5.54 0.15 10.25
C GLU A 107 -5.86 0.58 8.81
N VAL A 108 -6.10 -0.34 7.88
CA VAL A 108 -6.53 -0.03 6.51
C VAL A 108 -7.81 0.84 6.51
N LYS A 109 -8.78 0.53 7.38
CA LYS A 109 -10.01 1.34 7.52
C LYS A 109 -9.71 2.76 8.00
N LYS A 110 -8.76 2.91 8.94
CA LYS A 110 -8.33 4.22 9.45
C LYS A 110 -7.58 4.99 8.37
N ILE A 111 -6.64 4.35 7.65
CA ILE A 111 -5.89 4.97 6.56
C ILE A 111 -6.85 5.53 5.51
N SER A 112 -7.83 4.75 5.06
CA SER A 112 -8.83 5.21 4.09
C SER A 112 -9.58 6.45 4.55
N SER A 113 -9.91 6.53 5.84
CA SER A 113 -10.53 7.72 6.44
C SER A 113 -9.58 8.92 6.52
N LEU A 114 -8.31 8.68 6.85
CA LEU A 114 -7.28 9.70 7.01
C LEU A 114 -6.87 10.34 5.68
N LEU A 115 -6.83 9.57 4.60
CA LEU A 115 -6.46 10.06 3.26
C LEU A 115 -7.44 11.13 2.75
N GLY A 116 -8.73 11.01 3.04
CA GLY A 116 -9.73 12.01 2.67
C GLY A 116 -9.83 12.22 1.16
N MET A 117 -9.80 13.48 0.74
CA MET A 117 -9.94 13.90 -0.67
C MET A 117 -8.73 14.72 -1.11
N GLU A 118 -8.36 14.65 -2.39
CA GLU A 118 -7.27 15.43 -2.99
C GLU A 118 -7.65 16.93 -3.16
N VAL A 119 -8.26 17.53 -2.13
CA VAL A 119 -8.67 18.94 -2.13
C VAL A 119 -8.25 19.62 -0.84
N LYS A 120 -7.37 20.62 -0.92
CA LYS A 120 -6.99 21.45 0.22
C LYS A 120 -8.05 22.52 0.47
N LYS A 121 -8.97 22.27 1.39
CA LYS A 121 -9.98 23.23 1.86
C LYS A 121 -10.16 23.15 3.37
N PRO A 122 -10.56 24.24 4.03
CA PRO A 122 -10.89 24.20 5.44
C PRO A 122 -12.07 23.26 5.73
N THR A 123 -12.01 22.58 6.84
CA THR A 123 -13.13 21.78 7.36
C THR A 123 -14.28 22.69 7.80
N LYS A 124 -15.47 22.12 8.02
CA LYS A 124 -16.61 22.87 8.57
C LYS A 124 -16.28 23.52 9.91
N ASN A 125 -15.52 22.84 10.77
CA ASN A 125 -15.12 23.37 12.07
C ASN A 125 -14.06 24.47 11.95
N GLU A 126 -13.06 24.31 11.09
CA GLU A 126 -12.09 25.38 10.81
C GLU A 126 -12.79 26.65 10.28
N ASN A 127 -13.78 26.53 9.41
CA ASN A 127 -14.54 27.68 8.92
C ASN A 127 -15.29 28.42 10.03
N LYS A 128 -15.79 27.74 11.06
CA LYS A 128 -16.46 28.39 12.21
C LYS A 128 -15.51 29.26 13.03
N ILE A 129 -14.27 28.84 13.20
CA ILE A 129 -13.27 29.55 14.01
C ILE A 129 -12.36 30.48 13.18
N LYS A 130 -12.40 30.37 11.85
CA LYS A 130 -11.51 31.05 10.91
C LYS A 130 -11.55 32.59 11.09
N SER A 131 -12.74 33.19 11.22
CA SER A 131 -12.89 34.63 11.40
C SER A 131 -12.28 35.12 12.71
N PHE A 132 -12.42 34.35 13.78
CA PHE A 132 -11.82 34.64 15.07
C PHE A 132 -10.29 34.50 15.05
N MET A 133 -9.79 33.40 14.49
CA MET A 133 -8.34 33.11 14.45
C MET A 133 -7.58 34.09 13.54
N ARG A 134 -8.17 34.51 12.41
CA ARG A 134 -7.49 35.38 11.44
C ARG A 134 -7.51 36.85 11.81
N LYS A 135 -8.43 37.33 12.66
CA LYS A 135 -8.46 38.73 13.11
C LYS A 135 -7.20 39.17 13.87
N ARG A 136 -6.42 38.24 14.39
CA ARG A 136 -5.16 38.52 15.13
C ARG A 136 -3.94 38.75 14.25
N PHE A 137 -4.03 38.55 12.93
CA PHE A 137 -2.88 38.56 12.01
C PHE A 137 -3.06 39.52 10.81
N ILE A 138 -4.06 40.41 10.84
CA ILE A 138 -4.16 41.51 9.89
C ILE A 138 -3.55 42.73 10.60
N ILE A 139 -2.24 42.92 10.37
CA ILE A 139 -1.52 44.16 10.60
C ILE A 139 -1.54 44.94 9.29
#